data_99b60a8c424ef79b59439d898b30899a
#
_entry.id   99b60a8c424ef79b59439d898b30899a
#
_cell.length_a   1.000
_cell.length_b   1.000
_cell.length_c   1.000
_cell.angle_alpha   90.00
_cell.angle_beta   90.00
_cell.angle_gamma   90.00
#
_symmetry.space_group_name_H-M   'P 1'
#
loop_
_entity.id
_entity.type
_entity.pdbx_description
1 polymer ?
#
loop_
_entity_poly.entity_id
_entity_poly.type
_entity_poly.pdbx_seq_one_letter_code
_entity_poly.pdbx_strand_id
1 'polypeptide(L)'
;MAAAAALLAIPAAEAQKVNKEATLSKLEKSDADIANPKKNAKAATWINRGRGYYDAAAEPTANLFAPMETTLLKLSVGDPTSTEEVTLNGSKAIAWNYPYFIAYERDGKIVAWKQLQEIKEGALDTAIEAYNKAYELDPKQASKIKNGLEQISNYASILGNVSIEAGEYLTGAEAYLAAYKAQQSPAFGEADPALLYYAGYLLTVDGANHPESFARGAQALNDALAAGYTDEAGDVYYYLFHSYYGQKDKDAAFLIKAKD
;
A
#
# COMPACT_ATOMS: atom_id res chain seq x y z
N MET A 1 54.63 10.23 -20.99
CA MET A 1 53.94 9.64 -19.82
C MET A 1 52.48 9.54 -20.17
N ALA A 2 51.99 8.33 -20.48
CA ALA A 2 50.59 8.07 -20.81
C ALA A 2 49.88 7.64 -19.51
N ALA A 3 48.91 8.43 -19.08
CA ALA A 3 48.06 8.08 -17.95
C ALA A 3 46.98 7.10 -18.42
N ALA A 4 47.07 5.84 -18.00
CA ALA A 4 46.03 4.84 -18.20
C ALA A 4 44.88 5.15 -17.26
N ALA A 5 43.73 5.58 -17.80
CA ALA A 5 42.48 5.67 -17.09
C ALA A 5 41.93 4.25 -16.84
N ALA A 6 42.03 3.77 -15.62
CA ALA A 6 41.36 2.53 -15.21
C ALA A 6 39.86 2.79 -15.16
N LEU A 7 39.13 2.29 -16.17
CA LEU A 7 37.70 2.14 -16.13
C LEU A 7 37.39 1.09 -15.06
N LEU A 8 36.93 1.55 -13.87
CA LEU A 8 36.29 0.70 -12.90
C LEU A 8 34.99 0.18 -13.54
N ALA A 9 34.99 -1.08 -13.97
CA ALA A 9 33.77 -1.78 -14.33
C ALA A 9 32.89 -1.87 -13.05
N ILE A 10 31.92 -1.00 -12.95
CA ILE A 10 30.81 -1.17 -11.98
C ILE A 10 30.14 -2.47 -12.42
N PRO A 11 30.08 -3.51 -11.57
CA PRO A 11 29.28 -4.69 -11.91
C PRO A 11 27.87 -4.21 -12.21
N ALA A 12 27.34 -4.57 -13.39
CA ALA A 12 25.95 -4.33 -13.72
C ALA A 12 25.14 -4.95 -12.58
N ALA A 13 24.48 -4.11 -11.78
CA ALA A 13 23.52 -4.60 -10.79
C ALA A 13 22.51 -5.42 -11.58
N GLU A 14 22.45 -6.73 -11.33
CA GLU A 14 21.42 -7.55 -11.93
C GLU A 14 20.08 -6.94 -11.50
N ALA A 15 19.29 -6.50 -12.49
CA ALA A 15 17.97 -5.96 -12.25
C ALA A 15 17.21 -6.93 -11.35
N GLN A 16 16.76 -6.47 -10.19
CA GLN A 16 16.08 -7.32 -9.20
C GLN A 16 14.76 -7.78 -9.82
N LYS A 17 14.76 -9.00 -10.36
CA LYS A 17 13.58 -9.63 -10.93
C LYS A 17 12.75 -10.21 -9.79
N VAL A 18 11.44 -9.96 -9.83
CA VAL A 18 10.49 -10.66 -8.96
C VAL A 18 10.68 -12.17 -9.10
N ASN A 19 10.95 -12.85 -7.99
CA ASN A 19 11.14 -14.31 -7.96
C ASN A 19 9.97 -14.96 -7.21
N LYS A 20 8.82 -14.98 -7.87
CA LYS A 20 7.56 -15.51 -7.31
C LYS A 20 7.72 -16.93 -6.71
N GLU A 21 8.41 -17.83 -7.40
CA GLU A 21 8.57 -19.22 -6.93
C GLU A 21 9.38 -19.29 -5.65
N ALA A 22 10.51 -18.57 -5.57
CA ALA A 22 11.34 -18.55 -4.37
C ALA A 22 10.59 -17.90 -3.19
N THR A 23 9.83 -16.86 -3.44
CA THR A 23 9.04 -16.19 -2.42
C THR A 23 7.91 -17.07 -1.92
N LEU A 24 7.13 -17.71 -2.81
CA LEU A 24 6.09 -18.65 -2.42
C LEU A 24 6.65 -19.84 -1.61
N SER A 25 7.82 -20.39 -2.00
CA SER A 25 8.47 -21.48 -1.24
C SER A 25 8.84 -21.06 0.20
N LYS A 26 9.27 -19.78 0.39
CA LYS A 26 9.50 -19.25 1.75
C LYS A 26 8.20 -19.13 2.55
N LEU A 27 7.10 -18.73 1.91
CA LEU A 27 5.79 -18.63 2.57
C LEU A 27 5.25 -20.00 2.96
N GLU A 28 5.36 -21.02 2.08
CA GLU A 28 4.99 -22.41 2.40
C GLU A 28 5.75 -22.95 3.60
N LYS A 29 7.06 -22.66 3.69
CA LYS A 29 7.85 -23.01 4.87
C LYS A 29 7.34 -22.29 6.13
N SER A 30 6.96 -21.03 6.02
CA SER A 30 6.36 -20.27 7.11
C SER A 30 5.02 -20.86 7.55
N ASP A 31 4.19 -21.31 6.60
CA ASP A 31 2.93 -21.99 6.88
C ASP A 31 3.15 -23.33 7.61
N ALA A 32 4.14 -24.12 7.19
CA ALA A 32 4.54 -25.33 7.88
C ALA A 32 5.08 -25.05 9.30
N ASP A 33 5.79 -23.95 9.48
CA ASP A 33 6.34 -23.56 10.79
C ASP A 33 5.24 -23.21 11.80
N ILE A 34 4.17 -22.52 11.41
CA ILE A 34 3.04 -22.24 12.30
C ILE A 34 2.13 -23.45 12.51
N ALA A 35 2.12 -24.43 11.61
CA ALA A 35 1.43 -25.70 11.81
C ALA A 35 2.14 -26.59 12.85
N ASN A 36 3.43 -26.36 13.12
CA ASN A 36 4.19 -27.10 14.12
C ASN A 36 3.95 -26.53 15.54
N PRO A 37 3.37 -27.30 16.49
CA PRO A 37 3.04 -26.79 17.83
C PRO A 37 4.23 -26.21 18.61
N LYS A 38 5.44 -26.75 18.43
CA LYS A 38 6.64 -26.24 19.10
C LYS A 38 7.14 -24.91 18.54
N LYS A 39 6.90 -24.66 17.25
CA LYS A 39 7.29 -23.41 16.58
C LYS A 39 6.21 -22.35 16.71
N ASN A 40 4.94 -22.75 16.59
CA ASN A 40 3.77 -21.86 16.72
C ASN A 40 3.75 -21.13 18.08
N ALA A 41 4.21 -21.77 19.15
CA ALA A 41 4.28 -21.16 20.48
C ALA A 41 5.39 -20.09 20.65
N LYS A 42 6.17 -19.81 19.62
CA LYS A 42 7.30 -18.87 19.69
C LYS A 42 7.00 -17.56 18.94
N ALA A 43 7.08 -16.43 19.61
CA ALA A 43 6.91 -15.10 18.99
C ALA A 43 7.86 -14.89 17.79
N ALA A 44 9.10 -15.40 17.86
CA ALA A 44 10.05 -15.29 16.76
C ALA A 44 9.57 -15.96 15.46
N THR A 45 8.79 -17.05 15.54
CA THR A 45 8.19 -17.71 14.36
C THR A 45 7.20 -16.76 13.68
N TRP A 46 6.37 -16.10 14.45
CA TRP A 46 5.37 -15.16 13.95
C TRP A 46 5.99 -13.84 13.44
N ILE A 47 7.04 -13.33 14.08
CA ILE A 47 7.81 -12.19 13.56
C ILE A 47 8.41 -12.52 12.18
N ASN A 48 9.01 -13.71 12.03
CA ASN A 48 9.58 -14.15 10.74
C ASN A 48 8.47 -14.32 9.68
N ARG A 49 7.29 -14.81 10.08
CA ARG A 49 6.11 -14.89 9.22
C ARG A 49 5.68 -13.49 8.76
N GLY A 50 5.52 -12.56 9.69
CA GLY A 50 5.15 -11.16 9.38
C GLY A 50 6.10 -10.55 8.36
N ARG A 51 7.41 -10.69 8.58
CA ARG A 51 8.42 -10.21 7.62
C ARG A 51 8.29 -10.89 6.26
N GLY A 52 8.19 -12.21 6.20
CA GLY A 52 8.13 -12.94 4.93
C GLY A 52 6.90 -12.59 4.11
N TYR A 53 5.74 -12.37 4.75
CA TYR A 53 4.53 -11.95 4.07
C TYR A 53 4.57 -10.47 3.65
N TYR A 54 5.17 -9.59 4.46
CA TYR A 54 5.44 -8.21 4.04
C TYR A 54 6.39 -8.17 2.82
N ASP A 55 7.49 -8.93 2.86
CA ASP A 55 8.43 -9.01 1.73
C ASP A 55 7.70 -9.47 0.45
N ALA A 56 6.80 -10.46 0.55
CA ALA A 56 6.02 -10.93 -0.58
C ALA A 56 5.05 -9.88 -1.13
N ALA A 57 4.44 -9.06 -0.28
CA ALA A 57 3.57 -7.97 -0.70
C ALA A 57 4.35 -6.85 -1.40
N ALA A 58 5.52 -6.49 -0.86
CA ALA A 58 6.32 -5.39 -1.34
C ALA A 58 7.19 -5.73 -2.56
N GLU A 59 7.60 -7.01 -2.75
CA GLU A 59 8.55 -7.43 -3.79
C GLU A 59 8.22 -6.91 -5.20
N PRO A 60 6.94 -6.92 -5.67
CA PRO A 60 6.60 -6.45 -7.02
C PRO A 60 6.99 -5.00 -7.29
N THR A 61 6.97 -4.15 -6.26
CA THR A 61 7.17 -2.70 -6.37
C THR A 61 8.30 -2.17 -5.49
N ALA A 62 9.11 -3.06 -4.90
CA ALA A 62 10.14 -2.72 -3.91
C ALA A 62 11.19 -1.70 -4.40
N ASN A 63 11.41 -1.62 -5.73
CA ASN A 63 12.38 -0.70 -6.33
C ASN A 63 11.74 0.60 -6.84
N LEU A 64 10.43 0.81 -6.60
CA LEU A 64 9.71 1.97 -7.10
C LEU A 64 9.62 3.05 -6.01
N PHE A 65 9.81 4.28 -6.43
CA PHE A 65 9.51 5.48 -5.65
C PHE A 65 9.10 6.62 -6.61
N ALA A 66 8.38 7.57 -6.15
CA ALA A 66 7.96 8.73 -6.95
C ALA A 66 8.34 10.04 -6.24
N PRO A 67 8.92 11.01 -6.99
CA PRO A 67 9.32 10.91 -8.39
C PRO A 67 10.63 10.14 -8.58
N MET A 68 10.74 9.33 -9.67
CA MET A 68 11.92 8.53 -10.01
C MET A 68 12.31 8.76 -11.47
N GLU A 69 13.60 8.99 -11.76
CA GLU A 69 14.08 9.10 -13.13
C GLU A 69 13.88 7.78 -13.91
N THR A 70 13.41 7.87 -15.15
CA THR A 70 13.15 6.68 -16.00
C THR A 70 14.40 5.84 -16.24
N THR A 71 15.57 6.47 -16.29
CA THR A 71 16.86 5.77 -16.40
C THR A 71 17.16 4.91 -15.19
N LEU A 72 16.79 5.39 -13.98
CA LEU A 72 16.97 4.64 -12.74
C LEU A 72 16.00 3.47 -12.66
N LEU A 73 14.75 3.65 -13.13
CA LEU A 73 13.80 2.55 -13.23
C LEU A 73 14.36 1.43 -14.12
N LYS A 74 14.84 1.75 -15.33
CA LYS A 74 15.45 0.76 -16.23
C LYS A 74 16.64 0.04 -15.63
N LEU A 75 17.48 0.75 -14.90
CA LEU A 75 18.61 0.14 -14.20
C LEU A 75 18.16 -0.84 -13.10
N SER A 76 17.02 -0.54 -12.44
CA SER A 76 16.52 -1.34 -11.32
C SER A 76 15.72 -2.57 -11.74
N VAL A 77 14.91 -2.45 -12.80
CA VAL A 77 13.94 -3.52 -13.20
C VAL A 77 14.04 -3.93 -14.66
N GLY A 78 14.91 -3.29 -15.45
CA GLY A 78 15.07 -3.52 -16.89
C GLY A 78 14.14 -2.67 -17.75
N ASP A 79 14.14 -2.95 -19.06
CA ASP A 79 13.25 -2.27 -20.00
C ASP A 79 11.80 -2.75 -19.84
N PRO A 80 10.80 -1.86 -20.09
CA PRO A 80 9.39 -2.25 -20.10
C PRO A 80 9.08 -3.21 -21.25
N THR A 81 8.05 -4.03 -21.11
CA THR A 81 7.56 -4.91 -22.18
C THR A 81 6.91 -4.12 -23.30
N SER A 82 6.30 -2.99 -22.98
CA SER A 82 5.71 -2.02 -23.92
C SER A 82 5.53 -0.67 -23.26
N THR A 83 5.31 0.37 -24.08
CA THR A 83 4.93 1.70 -23.65
C THR A 83 3.76 2.19 -24.47
N GLU A 84 2.86 2.99 -23.86
CA GLU A 84 1.70 3.59 -24.53
C GLU A 84 1.36 4.95 -23.95
N GLU A 85 0.83 5.85 -24.77
CA GLU A 85 0.28 7.12 -24.30
C GLU A 85 -1.04 6.91 -23.57
N VAL A 86 -1.18 7.50 -22.39
CA VAL A 86 -2.40 7.44 -21.58
C VAL A 86 -2.78 8.83 -21.06
N THR A 87 -4.02 8.95 -20.58
CA THR A 87 -4.44 10.13 -19.80
C THR A 87 -4.54 9.74 -18.34
N LEU A 88 -3.78 10.39 -17.49
CA LEU A 88 -3.73 10.17 -16.06
C LEU A 88 -4.21 11.44 -15.34
N ASN A 89 -5.34 11.37 -14.67
CA ASN A 89 -5.98 12.52 -14.01
C ASN A 89 -6.09 13.75 -14.92
N GLY A 90 -6.54 13.56 -16.18
CA GLY A 90 -6.72 14.62 -17.16
C GLY A 90 -5.43 15.14 -17.83
N SER A 91 -4.26 14.59 -17.47
CA SER A 91 -2.96 14.97 -18.03
C SER A 91 -2.37 13.83 -18.86
N LYS A 92 -1.62 14.16 -19.92
CA LYS A 92 -0.90 13.14 -20.70
C LYS A 92 0.21 12.52 -19.87
N ALA A 93 0.37 11.22 -20.02
CA ALA A 93 1.44 10.42 -19.43
C ALA A 93 1.81 9.28 -20.36
N ILE A 94 2.92 8.62 -20.11
CA ILE A 94 3.32 7.37 -20.79
C ILE A 94 3.26 6.25 -19.77
N ALA A 95 2.46 5.23 -20.08
CA ALA A 95 2.42 3.99 -19.30
C ALA A 95 3.57 3.07 -19.76
N TRP A 96 4.41 2.66 -18.80
CA TRP A 96 5.49 1.70 -18.99
C TRP A 96 5.04 0.38 -18.40
N ASN A 97 4.73 -0.59 -19.25
CA ASN A 97 4.16 -1.87 -18.85
C ASN A 97 5.25 -2.86 -18.45
N TYR A 98 5.12 -3.43 -17.25
CA TYR A 98 5.94 -4.50 -16.71
C TYR A 98 5.05 -5.68 -16.27
N PRO A 99 5.58 -6.89 -16.07
CA PRO A 99 4.77 -8.05 -15.70
C PRO A 99 3.96 -7.89 -14.40
N TYR A 100 4.48 -7.13 -13.43
CA TYR A 100 3.88 -6.98 -12.09
C TYR A 100 3.29 -5.61 -11.82
N PHE A 101 3.63 -4.60 -12.63
CA PHE A 101 3.14 -3.23 -12.45
C PHE A 101 3.15 -2.44 -13.77
N ILE A 102 2.44 -1.34 -13.78
CA ILE A 102 2.54 -0.28 -14.78
C ILE A 102 3.16 0.92 -14.07
N ALA A 103 4.23 1.48 -14.62
CA ALA A 103 4.78 2.75 -14.16
C ALA A 103 4.32 3.88 -15.08
N TYR A 104 3.88 4.99 -14.50
CA TYR A 104 3.39 6.14 -15.26
C TYR A 104 4.46 7.24 -15.27
N GLU A 105 4.91 7.58 -16.48
CA GLU A 105 5.94 8.58 -16.73
C GLU A 105 5.29 9.90 -17.16
N ARG A 106 5.82 11.00 -16.61
CA ARG A 106 5.54 12.36 -17.03
C ARG A 106 6.84 13.17 -16.96
N ASP A 107 7.19 13.84 -18.05
CA ASP A 107 8.39 14.70 -18.17
C ASP A 107 9.71 13.98 -17.77
N GLY A 108 9.87 12.73 -18.19
CA GLY A 108 11.05 11.92 -17.93
C GLY A 108 11.11 11.28 -16.55
N LYS A 109 10.06 11.41 -15.73
CA LYS A 109 10.00 10.88 -14.37
C LYS A 109 8.80 9.97 -14.18
N ILE A 110 9.01 8.89 -13.45
CA ILE A 110 7.91 8.08 -12.94
C ILE A 110 7.25 8.84 -11.80
N VAL A 111 5.97 9.15 -11.98
CA VAL A 111 5.18 9.93 -11.01
C VAL A 111 4.22 9.07 -10.21
N ALA A 112 3.86 7.89 -10.75
CA ALA A 112 2.97 6.93 -10.10
C ALA A 112 3.20 5.52 -10.66
N TRP A 113 2.59 4.54 -10.03
CA TRP A 113 2.49 3.18 -10.56
C TRP A 113 1.23 2.49 -10.10
N LYS A 114 0.82 1.47 -10.85
CA LYS A 114 -0.26 0.55 -10.52
C LYS A 114 0.32 -0.85 -10.41
N GLN A 115 0.15 -1.50 -9.27
CA GLN A 115 0.47 -2.92 -9.13
C GLN A 115 -0.60 -3.76 -9.83
N LEU A 116 -0.18 -4.70 -10.67
CA LEU A 116 -1.09 -5.55 -11.48
C LEU A 116 -1.41 -6.87 -10.80
N GLN A 117 -0.48 -7.39 -10.02
CA GLN A 117 -0.64 -8.68 -9.35
C GLN A 117 0.18 -8.75 -8.07
N GLU A 118 -0.33 -9.51 -7.12
CA GLU A 118 0.36 -9.88 -5.90
C GLU A 118 1.10 -11.21 -6.09
N ILE A 119 2.18 -11.41 -5.35
CA ILE A 119 2.83 -12.73 -5.27
C ILE A 119 1.93 -13.69 -4.48
N LYS A 120 1.35 -13.19 -3.40
CA LYS A 120 0.42 -13.90 -2.53
C LYS A 120 -0.72 -12.97 -2.14
N GLU A 121 -1.94 -13.34 -2.50
CA GLU A 121 -3.14 -12.59 -2.13
C GLU A 121 -3.26 -12.41 -0.61
N GLY A 122 -3.59 -11.19 -0.19
CA GLY A 122 -3.78 -10.83 1.22
C GLY A 122 -2.49 -10.89 2.06
N ALA A 123 -1.32 -10.76 1.42
CA ALA A 123 -0.04 -10.88 2.11
C ALA A 123 0.14 -9.81 3.20
N LEU A 124 -0.27 -8.55 2.97
CA LEU A 124 -0.18 -7.49 4.00
C LEU A 124 -1.02 -7.81 5.23
N ASP A 125 -2.25 -8.26 5.04
CA ASP A 125 -3.13 -8.66 6.15
C ASP A 125 -2.52 -9.79 6.97
N THR A 126 -2.01 -10.83 6.29
CA THR A 126 -1.33 -11.95 6.95
C THR A 126 -0.10 -11.49 7.72
N ALA A 127 0.65 -10.50 7.20
CA ALA A 127 1.80 -9.93 7.90
C ALA A 127 1.38 -9.21 9.19
N ILE A 128 0.33 -8.38 9.14
CA ILE A 128 -0.21 -7.66 10.30
C ILE A 128 -0.69 -8.66 11.37
N GLU A 129 -1.46 -9.66 10.97
CA GLU A 129 -1.95 -10.71 11.87
C GLU A 129 -0.81 -11.50 12.53
N ALA A 130 0.25 -11.78 11.77
CA ALA A 130 1.41 -12.47 12.29
C ALA A 130 2.15 -11.62 13.34
N TYR A 131 2.32 -10.31 13.11
CA TYR A 131 2.92 -9.41 14.10
C TYR A 131 2.05 -9.25 15.35
N ASN A 132 0.74 -9.18 15.21
CA ASN A 132 -0.19 -9.15 16.34
C ASN A 132 -0.09 -10.44 17.17
N LYS A 133 -0.04 -11.60 16.50
CA LYS A 133 0.15 -12.89 17.17
C LYS A 133 1.51 -12.99 17.88
N ALA A 134 2.55 -12.44 17.29
CA ALA A 134 3.86 -12.37 17.95
C ALA A 134 3.80 -11.55 19.25
N TYR A 135 3.08 -10.42 19.22
CA TYR A 135 2.90 -9.57 20.41
C TYR A 135 2.12 -10.26 21.53
N GLU A 136 1.04 -10.98 21.18
CA GLU A 136 0.29 -11.79 22.16
C GLU A 136 1.16 -12.85 22.84
N LEU A 137 2.07 -13.45 22.10
CA LEU A 137 2.95 -14.52 22.62
C LEU A 137 4.10 -13.97 23.47
N ASP A 138 4.67 -12.83 23.11
CA ASP A 138 5.78 -12.22 23.85
C ASP A 138 5.80 -10.70 23.65
N PRO A 139 5.11 -9.93 24.51
CA PRO A 139 5.12 -8.45 24.44
C PRO A 139 6.51 -7.83 24.58
N LYS A 140 7.52 -8.55 25.10
CA LYS A 140 8.89 -8.05 25.19
C LYS A 140 9.54 -7.85 23.82
N GLN A 141 8.98 -8.45 22.76
CA GLN A 141 9.41 -8.22 21.37
C GLN A 141 8.78 -6.99 20.73
N ALA A 142 8.05 -6.16 21.48
CA ALA A 142 7.30 -5.00 20.98
C ALA A 142 8.11 -4.12 20.02
N SER A 143 9.37 -3.82 20.31
CA SER A 143 10.22 -3.00 19.43
C SER A 143 10.44 -3.61 18.03
N LYS A 144 10.69 -4.92 17.95
CA LYS A 144 10.85 -5.60 16.65
C LYS A 144 9.54 -5.69 15.88
N ILE A 145 8.45 -5.92 16.60
CA ILE A 145 7.10 -6.01 16.04
C ILE A 145 6.70 -4.64 15.50
N LYS A 146 6.90 -3.58 16.30
CA LYS A 146 6.65 -2.19 15.89
C LYS A 146 7.40 -1.84 14.61
N ASN A 147 8.69 -2.13 14.52
CA ASN A 147 9.49 -1.87 13.32
C ASN A 147 8.90 -2.56 12.07
N GLY A 148 8.40 -3.79 12.21
CA GLY A 148 7.75 -4.49 11.10
C GLY A 148 6.41 -3.87 10.71
N LEU A 149 5.60 -3.46 11.68
CA LEU A 149 4.33 -2.77 11.45
C LEU A 149 4.53 -1.37 10.86
N GLU A 150 5.59 -0.64 11.26
CA GLU A 150 5.98 0.65 10.66
C GLU A 150 6.35 0.48 9.19
N GLN A 151 7.09 -0.58 8.82
CA GLN A 151 7.39 -0.89 7.42
C GLN A 151 6.11 -1.15 6.62
N ILE A 152 5.16 -1.91 7.16
CA ILE A 152 3.86 -2.16 6.52
C ILE A 152 3.08 -0.86 6.35
N SER A 153 2.95 -0.06 7.41
CA SER A 153 2.20 1.20 7.37
C SER A 153 2.80 2.19 6.38
N ASN A 154 4.13 2.34 6.37
CA ASN A 154 4.82 3.22 5.43
C ASN A 154 4.65 2.76 3.98
N TYR A 155 4.83 1.46 3.70
CA TYR A 155 4.63 0.90 2.37
C TYR A 155 3.19 1.11 1.88
N ALA A 156 2.20 0.80 2.70
CA ALA A 156 0.80 0.97 2.38
C ALA A 156 0.43 2.45 2.16
N SER A 157 0.98 3.37 2.98
CA SER A 157 0.78 4.81 2.78
C SER A 157 1.40 5.31 1.45
N ILE A 158 2.57 4.79 1.06
CA ILE A 158 3.17 5.09 -0.25
C ILE A 158 2.26 4.58 -1.38
N LEU A 159 1.72 3.36 -1.27
CA LEU A 159 0.77 2.84 -2.24
C LEU A 159 -0.49 3.71 -2.32
N GLY A 160 -1.01 4.17 -1.17
CA GLY A 160 -2.12 5.11 -1.12
C GLY A 160 -1.84 6.38 -1.92
N ASN A 161 -0.70 7.02 -1.66
CA ASN A 161 -0.30 8.25 -2.35
C ASN A 161 -0.15 8.07 -3.86
N VAL A 162 0.56 7.05 -4.30
CA VAL A 162 0.79 6.83 -5.75
C VAL A 162 -0.47 6.40 -6.48
N SER A 163 -1.41 5.75 -5.79
CA SER A 163 -2.72 5.39 -6.35
C SER A 163 -3.59 6.60 -6.65
N ILE A 164 -3.46 7.68 -5.88
CA ILE A 164 -4.14 8.96 -6.18
C ILE A 164 -3.66 9.49 -7.53
N GLU A 165 -2.36 9.57 -7.73
CA GLU A 165 -1.77 10.03 -8.99
C GLU A 165 -2.10 9.08 -10.16
N ALA A 166 -2.22 7.78 -9.88
CA ALA A 166 -2.60 6.77 -10.86
C ALA A 166 -4.10 6.76 -11.19
N GLY A 167 -4.95 7.49 -10.43
CA GLY A 167 -6.41 7.45 -10.58
C GLY A 167 -7.04 6.16 -10.05
N GLU A 168 -6.31 5.36 -9.29
CA GLU A 168 -6.73 4.07 -8.73
C GLU A 168 -7.28 4.27 -7.30
N TYR A 169 -8.39 5.01 -7.19
CA TYR A 169 -8.91 5.50 -5.91
C TYR A 169 -9.28 4.39 -4.93
N LEU A 170 -9.93 3.32 -5.40
CA LEU A 170 -10.26 2.17 -4.55
C LEU A 170 -9.00 1.49 -4.00
N THR A 171 -8.01 1.26 -4.86
CA THR A 171 -6.71 0.68 -4.45
C THR A 171 -6.01 1.57 -3.41
N GLY A 172 -6.03 2.88 -3.62
CA GLY A 172 -5.47 3.85 -2.68
C GLY A 172 -6.15 3.84 -1.32
N ALA A 173 -7.48 3.74 -1.32
CA ALA A 173 -8.26 3.64 -0.09
C ALA A 173 -7.95 2.37 0.69
N GLU A 174 -7.90 1.21 0.02
CA GLU A 174 -7.52 -0.07 0.65
C GLU A 174 -6.12 -0.01 1.25
N ALA A 175 -5.18 0.65 0.55
CA ALA A 175 -3.82 0.83 1.04
C ALA A 175 -3.80 1.67 2.33
N TYR A 176 -4.51 2.80 2.39
CA TYR A 176 -4.59 3.59 3.63
C TYR A 176 -5.29 2.84 4.78
N LEU A 177 -6.34 2.07 4.50
CA LEU A 177 -6.97 1.21 5.50
C LEU A 177 -6.00 0.15 6.03
N ALA A 178 -5.18 -0.46 5.18
CA ALA A 178 -4.14 -1.40 5.59
C ALA A 178 -3.05 -0.71 6.44
N ALA A 179 -2.66 0.52 6.09
CA ALA A 179 -1.74 1.32 6.89
C ALA A 179 -2.30 1.59 8.29
N TYR A 180 -3.56 2.01 8.38
CA TYR A 180 -4.24 2.24 9.66
C TYR A 180 -4.37 0.96 10.48
N LYS A 181 -4.77 -0.17 9.84
CA LYS A 181 -4.85 -1.49 10.49
C LYS A 181 -3.53 -1.91 11.12
N ALA A 182 -2.39 -1.65 10.45
CA ALA A 182 -1.08 -1.93 11.01
C ALA A 182 -0.80 -1.09 12.26
N GLN A 183 -1.22 0.18 12.25
CA GLN A 183 -1.05 1.10 13.39
C GLN A 183 -1.99 0.79 14.57
N GLN A 184 -3.11 0.11 14.34
CA GLN A 184 -4.02 -0.34 15.41
C GLN A 184 -3.44 -1.47 16.27
N SER A 185 -2.29 -2.06 15.89
CA SER A 185 -1.63 -3.07 16.70
C SER A 185 -1.24 -2.53 18.08
N PRO A 186 -1.47 -3.28 19.17
CA PRO A 186 -1.03 -2.86 20.51
C PRO A 186 0.48 -2.60 20.63
N ALA A 187 1.29 -3.16 19.70
CA ALA A 187 2.72 -2.94 19.64
C ALA A 187 3.10 -1.61 18.98
N PHE A 188 2.20 -0.99 18.20
CA PHE A 188 2.52 0.20 17.40
C PHE A 188 2.55 1.47 18.27
N GLY A 189 1.55 1.65 19.11
CA GLY A 189 1.34 2.83 19.93
C GLY A 189 0.07 3.55 19.51
N GLU A 190 0.17 4.74 18.94
CA GLU A 190 -0.95 5.58 18.54
C GLU A 190 -1.14 5.49 17.01
N ALA A 191 -2.39 5.25 16.58
CA ALA A 191 -2.75 5.20 15.18
C ALA A 191 -3.10 6.61 14.67
N ASP A 192 -2.64 6.96 13.47
CA ASP A 192 -2.92 8.24 12.81
C ASP A 192 -4.32 8.22 12.17
N PRO A 193 -5.30 8.99 12.68
CA PRO A 193 -6.64 9.02 12.12
C PRO A 193 -6.71 9.65 10.73
N ALA A 194 -5.68 10.38 10.28
CA ALA A 194 -5.62 10.93 8.93
C ALA A 194 -5.64 9.82 7.86
N LEU A 195 -5.15 8.63 8.17
CA LEU A 195 -5.21 7.47 7.25
C LEU A 195 -6.66 7.06 6.97
N LEU A 196 -7.54 7.12 7.96
CA LEU A 196 -8.97 6.88 7.77
C LEU A 196 -9.64 7.99 6.95
N TYR A 197 -9.25 9.24 7.18
CA TYR A 197 -9.73 10.37 6.38
C TYR A 197 -9.33 10.20 4.91
N TYR A 198 -8.06 9.90 4.60
CA TYR A 198 -7.62 9.68 3.21
C TYR A 198 -8.34 8.48 2.57
N ALA A 199 -8.53 7.40 3.29
CA ALA A 199 -9.31 6.26 2.80
C ALA A 199 -10.75 6.66 2.48
N GLY A 200 -11.41 7.37 3.39
CA GLY A 200 -12.78 7.84 3.21
C GLY A 200 -12.93 8.84 2.06
N TYR A 201 -11.99 9.77 1.93
CA TYR A 201 -11.90 10.67 0.79
C TYR A 201 -11.84 9.90 -0.54
N LEU A 202 -10.91 8.95 -0.67
CA LEU A 202 -10.72 8.19 -1.90
C LEU A 202 -11.93 7.31 -2.23
N LEU A 203 -12.55 6.67 -1.23
CA LEU A 203 -13.79 5.91 -1.41
C LEU A 203 -14.94 6.82 -1.86
N THR A 204 -15.00 8.06 -1.38
CA THR A 204 -16.01 9.02 -1.82
C THR A 204 -15.82 9.39 -3.29
N VAL A 205 -14.57 9.61 -3.71
CA VAL A 205 -14.24 9.91 -5.12
C VAL A 205 -14.54 8.70 -6.01
N ASP A 206 -14.15 7.51 -5.57
CA ASP A 206 -14.40 6.25 -6.27
C ASP A 206 -15.90 5.98 -6.45
N GLY A 207 -16.72 6.40 -5.50
CA GLY A 207 -18.17 6.25 -5.51
C GLY A 207 -18.87 6.81 -6.75
N ALA A 208 -18.25 7.73 -7.48
CA ALA A 208 -18.78 8.24 -8.74
C ALA A 208 -18.83 7.14 -9.83
N ASN A 209 -17.89 6.18 -9.79
CA ASN A 209 -17.82 5.05 -10.73
C ASN A 209 -18.33 3.75 -10.09
N HIS A 210 -18.18 3.61 -8.77
CA HIS A 210 -18.54 2.44 -7.98
C HIS A 210 -19.42 2.86 -6.79
N PRO A 211 -20.75 3.01 -6.97
CA PRO A 211 -21.67 3.57 -5.95
C PRO A 211 -21.66 2.87 -4.59
N GLU A 212 -21.18 1.63 -4.52
CA GLU A 212 -20.99 0.90 -3.26
C GLU A 212 -19.88 1.50 -2.39
N SER A 213 -18.91 2.18 -2.97
CA SER A 213 -17.81 2.85 -2.27
C SER A 213 -18.28 4.00 -1.40
N PHE A 214 -19.40 4.67 -1.73
CA PHE A 214 -19.94 5.75 -0.89
C PHE A 214 -20.26 5.31 0.55
N ALA A 215 -20.81 4.12 0.73
CA ALA A 215 -21.11 3.63 2.08
C ALA A 215 -19.85 3.40 2.91
N ARG A 216 -18.82 2.84 2.29
CA ARG A 216 -17.52 2.62 2.91
C ARG A 216 -16.80 3.94 3.17
N GLY A 217 -16.92 4.91 2.26
CA GLY A 217 -16.39 6.27 2.41
C GLY A 217 -16.97 6.96 3.62
N ALA A 218 -18.32 6.97 3.76
CA ALA A 218 -18.98 7.52 4.92
C ALA A 218 -18.55 6.84 6.23
N GLN A 219 -18.37 5.52 6.22
CA GLN A 219 -17.89 4.79 7.40
C GLN A 219 -16.50 5.23 7.79
N ALA A 220 -15.54 5.22 6.85
CA ALA A 220 -14.15 5.59 7.11
C ALA A 220 -14.01 7.04 7.62
N LEU A 221 -14.78 7.99 7.05
CA LEU A 221 -14.78 9.39 7.51
C LEU A 221 -15.37 9.55 8.93
N ASN A 222 -16.44 8.82 9.25
CA ASN A 222 -16.96 8.81 10.62
C ASN A 222 -15.97 8.19 11.61
N ASP A 223 -15.29 7.11 11.21
CA ASP A 223 -14.26 6.48 12.03
C ASP A 223 -13.06 7.42 12.23
N ALA A 224 -12.69 8.22 11.23
CA ALA A 224 -11.68 9.25 11.35
C ALA A 224 -12.05 10.30 12.40
N LEU A 225 -13.28 10.85 12.33
CA LEU A 225 -13.81 11.79 13.33
C LEU A 225 -13.84 11.19 14.73
N ALA A 226 -14.33 9.94 14.85
CA ALA A 226 -14.39 9.23 16.13
C ALA A 226 -12.99 8.97 16.71
N ALA A 227 -11.96 8.81 15.86
CA ALA A 227 -10.57 8.68 16.23
C ALA A 227 -9.88 10.04 16.49
N GLY A 228 -10.60 11.17 16.41
CA GLY A 228 -10.10 12.51 16.72
C GLY A 228 -9.52 13.27 15.54
N TYR A 229 -9.75 12.83 14.29
CA TYR A 229 -9.34 13.59 13.12
C TYR A 229 -10.07 14.92 13.03
N THR A 230 -9.32 15.99 12.78
CA THR A 230 -9.86 17.32 12.52
C THR A 230 -9.05 17.99 11.44
N ASP A 231 -9.71 18.78 10.59
CA ASP A 231 -9.05 19.67 9.63
C ASP A 231 -9.67 21.07 9.69
N GLU A 232 -8.85 22.09 9.46
CA GLU A 232 -9.30 23.50 9.54
C GLU A 232 -10.25 23.89 8.40
N ALA A 233 -10.16 23.20 7.25
CA ALA A 233 -11.00 23.49 6.08
C ALA A 233 -12.38 22.84 6.19
N GLY A 234 -12.53 21.80 7.07
CA GLY A 234 -13.75 21.02 7.21
C GLY A 234 -13.97 20.05 6.05
N ASP A 235 -12.91 19.66 5.35
CA ASP A 235 -12.98 18.76 4.19
C ASP A 235 -13.59 17.40 4.55
N VAL A 236 -13.39 16.93 5.78
CA VAL A 236 -14.00 15.69 6.25
C VAL A 236 -15.53 15.72 6.17
N TYR A 237 -16.14 16.85 6.51
CA TYR A 237 -17.59 17.03 6.42
C TYR A 237 -18.06 17.19 4.97
N TYR A 238 -17.28 17.84 4.12
CA TYR A 238 -17.54 17.93 2.69
C TYR A 238 -17.62 16.52 2.04
N TYR A 239 -16.65 15.65 2.33
CA TYR A 239 -16.66 14.29 1.80
C TYR A 239 -17.74 13.41 2.46
N LEU A 240 -18.06 13.62 3.73
CA LEU A 240 -19.22 12.97 4.39
C LEU A 240 -20.52 13.33 3.70
N PHE A 241 -20.75 14.62 3.43
CA PHE A 241 -21.90 15.07 2.65
C PHE A 241 -21.99 14.31 1.33
N HIS A 242 -20.90 14.28 0.54
CA HIS A 242 -20.90 13.60 -0.75
C HIS A 242 -21.12 12.09 -0.63
N SER A 243 -20.55 11.46 0.37
CA SER A 243 -20.73 10.02 0.63
C SER A 243 -22.21 9.70 0.98
N TYR A 244 -22.87 10.52 1.79
CA TYR A 244 -24.28 10.32 2.11
C TYR A 244 -25.18 10.69 0.92
N TYR A 245 -24.91 11.82 0.25
CA TYR A 245 -25.67 12.25 -0.91
C TYR A 245 -25.64 11.23 -2.05
N GLY A 246 -24.48 10.59 -2.27
CA GLY A 246 -24.32 9.51 -3.26
C GLY A 246 -25.18 8.27 -2.97
N GLN A 247 -25.71 8.13 -1.75
CA GLN A 247 -26.59 7.03 -1.34
C GLN A 247 -28.08 7.39 -1.30
N LYS A 248 -28.45 8.64 -1.67
CA LYS A 248 -29.84 9.16 -1.55
C LYS A 248 -30.91 8.30 -2.23
N ASP A 249 -30.56 7.62 -3.32
CA ASP A 249 -31.50 6.79 -4.07
C ASP A 249 -31.71 5.40 -3.44
N LYS A 250 -30.87 5.03 -2.47
CA LYS A 250 -31.03 3.80 -1.69
C LYS A 250 -32.00 3.96 -0.52
N ASP A 251 -31.94 5.11 0.18
CA ASP A 251 -32.80 5.46 1.31
C ASP A 251 -32.81 6.99 1.48
N ALA A 252 -34.01 7.59 1.56
CA ALA A 252 -34.19 9.02 1.79
C ALA A 252 -33.55 9.51 3.13
N ALA A 253 -33.33 8.62 4.09
CA ALA A 253 -32.61 8.94 5.33
C ALA A 253 -31.17 9.45 5.08
N PHE A 254 -30.54 9.06 3.97
CA PHE A 254 -29.21 9.59 3.62
C PHE A 254 -29.21 11.07 3.23
N LEU A 255 -30.34 11.61 2.72
CA LEU A 255 -30.48 13.05 2.50
C LEU A 255 -30.51 13.85 3.80
N ILE A 256 -31.07 13.27 4.88
CA ILE A 256 -31.07 13.88 6.21
C ILE A 256 -29.64 13.89 6.75
N LYS A 257 -28.96 12.74 6.73
CA LYS A 257 -27.55 12.63 7.17
C LYS A 257 -26.60 13.54 6.40
N ALA A 258 -26.88 13.82 5.13
CA ALA A 258 -26.07 14.73 4.33
C ALA A 258 -26.27 16.21 4.72
N LYS A 259 -27.35 16.57 5.41
CA LYS A 259 -27.63 17.96 5.84
C LYS A 259 -27.09 18.26 7.23
N ASP A 260 -27.01 17.24 8.09
CA ASP A 260 -26.50 17.33 9.46
C ASP A 260 -24.98 17.36 9.49
#